data_f785ee99cb7b8d1a9ff8a745099e38ae
#
_entry.id   f785ee99cb7b8d1a9ff8a745099e38ae
#
_cell.length_a   1.000
_cell.length_b   1.000
_cell.length_c   1.000
_cell.angle_alpha   90.00
_cell.angle_beta   90.00
_cell.angle_gamma   90.00
#
_symmetry.space_group_name_H-M   'P 1'
#
loop_
_entity.id
_entity.type
_entity.pdbx_description
1 polymer ?
#
loop_
_entity_poly.entity_id
_entity_poly.type
_entity_poly.pdbx_seq_one_letter_code
_entity_poly.pdbx_strand_id
1 'polypeptide(L)'
;MFDRYQREIHYLRLSVTDLCNLRCRYCMPDGVEKLEREAVLTYEEFLRLAALFARCGIDTVRVTGGEPLVRKNVAQLVAGLKATPGIHRVALTTNAVLLAEQLPALLDAGLDSVNISLDTLRPEVFRQITARDDFAAVQAGLQAALESGLPVKLNCVPQAGVNEGELEQLAALAKDNAMQVRFIEMMPIGYGAAMPCISGPELRARFARRWSELAPLSPAQEHALGDGPAVYYTVPGWQGSIGFIAAVHGKFCASCNRVRLTSQGFLRPCLASETGCDLRALLRSGADDAQLLAAIRETIWAKPREHHFNDSSMPATRGMYRIGG
;
A
#
# COMPACT_ATOMS: atom_id res chain seq x y z
N MET A 1 -6.93 15.06 11.59
CA MET A 1 -7.18 16.39 10.97
C MET A 1 -8.18 16.25 9.84
N PHE A 2 -9.09 17.26 9.63
CA PHE A 2 -10.04 17.22 8.53
C PHE A 2 -9.54 18.01 7.31
N ASP A 3 -9.82 17.51 6.11
CA ASP A 3 -9.61 18.25 4.87
C ASP A 3 -10.83 19.15 4.57
N ARG A 4 -10.77 19.93 3.48
CA ARG A 4 -11.87 20.86 3.10
C ARG A 4 -13.20 20.20 2.74
N TYR A 5 -13.21 18.85 2.59
CA TYR A 5 -14.42 18.07 2.33
C TYR A 5 -14.89 17.28 3.56
N GLN A 6 -14.37 17.62 4.75
CA GLN A 6 -14.70 17.01 6.04
C GLN A 6 -14.30 15.52 6.13
N ARG A 7 -13.32 15.08 5.34
CA ARG A 7 -12.73 13.73 5.50
C ARG A 7 -11.67 13.79 6.59
N GLU A 8 -11.73 12.84 7.53
CA GLU A 8 -10.72 12.72 8.56
C GLU A 8 -9.46 12.06 7.98
N ILE A 9 -8.36 12.80 7.94
CA ILE A 9 -7.07 12.33 7.43
C ILE A 9 -6.19 11.93 8.61
N HIS A 10 -6.05 10.63 8.82
CA HIS A 10 -5.31 10.06 9.94
C HIS A 10 -4.30 8.98 9.50
N TYR A 11 -4.16 8.74 8.20
CA TYR A 11 -3.35 7.66 7.65
C TYR A 11 -2.25 8.18 6.71
N LEU A 12 -0.98 7.92 7.04
CA LEU A 12 0.18 8.25 6.21
C LEU A 12 0.72 7.00 5.50
N ARG A 13 0.83 7.05 4.17
CA ARG A 13 1.68 6.12 3.43
C ARG A 13 3.06 6.72 3.28
N LEU A 14 4.06 6.04 3.80
CA LEU A 14 5.44 6.49 3.87
C LEU A 14 6.31 5.64 2.94
N SER A 15 6.67 6.16 1.77
CA SER A 15 7.61 5.51 0.87
C SER A 15 9.03 5.75 1.36
N VAL A 16 9.76 4.69 1.67
CA VAL A 16 11.12 4.81 2.21
C VAL A 16 12.20 4.68 1.14
N THR A 17 11.86 4.20 -0.04
CA THR A 17 12.77 4.01 -1.17
C THR A 17 11.99 3.85 -2.48
N ASP A 18 12.58 4.23 -3.60
CA ASP A 18 12.06 3.95 -4.94
C ASP A 18 12.61 2.61 -5.49
N LEU A 19 13.66 2.07 -4.85
CA LEU A 19 14.27 0.81 -5.27
C LEU A 19 13.36 -0.38 -4.96
N CYS A 20 13.38 -1.38 -5.86
CA CYS A 20 12.71 -2.65 -5.67
C CYS A 20 13.58 -3.78 -6.23
N ASN A 21 13.51 -4.96 -5.64
CA ASN A 21 14.16 -6.17 -6.12
C ASN A 21 13.37 -6.90 -7.21
N LEU A 22 12.07 -6.59 -7.39
CA LEU A 22 11.23 -7.09 -8.48
C LEU A 22 11.13 -6.08 -9.64
N ARG A 23 10.62 -6.55 -10.81
CA ARG A 23 10.39 -5.75 -12.02
C ARG A 23 8.99 -6.00 -12.56
N CYS A 24 7.98 -5.81 -11.70
CA CYS A 24 6.60 -6.06 -12.09
C CYS A 24 6.20 -5.23 -13.30
N ARG A 25 5.67 -5.92 -14.33
CA ARG A 25 5.35 -5.38 -15.65
C ARG A 25 4.40 -4.18 -15.63
N TYR A 26 3.50 -4.12 -14.64
CA TYR A 26 2.55 -3.01 -14.49
C TYR A 26 3.08 -1.86 -13.62
N CYS A 27 4.23 -2.05 -12.94
CA CYS A 27 4.77 -1.08 -11.99
C CYS A 27 6.08 -0.44 -12.49
N MET A 28 7.12 -1.26 -12.75
CA MET A 28 8.47 -0.77 -13.06
C MET A 28 9.29 -1.79 -13.89
N PRO A 29 8.83 -2.18 -15.10
CA PRO A 29 9.49 -3.20 -15.91
C PRO A 29 10.94 -2.84 -16.25
N ASP A 30 11.22 -1.58 -16.53
CA ASP A 30 12.55 -1.09 -16.91
C ASP A 30 13.48 -0.84 -15.70
N GLY A 31 12.96 -1.09 -14.49
CA GLY A 31 13.67 -0.77 -13.26
C GLY A 31 13.57 0.71 -12.87
N VAL A 32 14.43 1.14 -11.98
CA VAL A 32 14.50 2.51 -11.46
C VAL A 32 15.92 2.99 -11.54
N GLU A 33 16.08 4.19 -12.04
CA GLU A 33 17.35 4.92 -11.90
C GLU A 33 17.66 5.12 -10.43
N LYS A 34 18.86 4.74 -10.03
CA LYS A 34 19.29 4.90 -8.63
C LYS A 34 19.42 6.39 -8.33
N LEU A 35 18.61 6.84 -7.40
CA LEU A 35 18.71 8.20 -6.89
C LEU A 35 19.99 8.38 -6.08
N GLU A 36 20.59 9.55 -6.18
CA GLU A 36 21.65 9.96 -5.28
C GLU A 36 21.15 9.91 -3.80
N ARG A 37 22.06 9.59 -2.90
CA ARG A 37 21.71 9.42 -1.47
C ARG A 37 21.07 10.69 -0.90
N GLU A 38 21.54 11.84 -1.33
CA GLU A 38 21.05 13.15 -0.92
C GLU A 38 19.65 13.46 -1.43
N ALA A 39 19.19 12.77 -2.48
CA ALA A 39 17.83 12.94 -3.01
C ALA A 39 16.78 12.23 -2.16
N VAL A 40 17.18 11.34 -1.25
CA VAL A 40 16.27 10.55 -0.41
C VAL A 40 16.33 11.06 1.03
N LEU A 41 15.20 11.05 1.75
CA LEU A 41 15.15 11.39 3.17
C LEU A 41 15.91 10.35 4.01
N THR A 42 16.59 10.83 5.07
CA THR A 42 17.19 9.97 6.10
C THR A 42 16.09 9.44 7.04
N TYR A 43 16.41 8.47 7.89
CA TYR A 43 15.46 7.97 8.88
C TYR A 43 15.13 9.04 9.94
N GLU A 44 16.10 9.86 10.31
CA GLU A 44 15.90 10.99 11.22
C GLU A 44 14.95 12.02 10.64
N GLU A 45 15.09 12.35 9.33
CA GLU A 45 14.18 13.25 8.63
C GLU A 45 12.75 12.66 8.57
N PHE A 46 12.61 11.35 8.29
CA PHE A 46 11.30 10.67 8.33
C PHE A 46 10.67 10.72 9.72
N LEU A 47 11.43 10.45 10.78
CA LEU A 47 10.92 10.46 12.15
C LEU A 47 10.53 11.87 12.61
N ARG A 48 11.31 12.90 12.25
CA ARG A 48 10.94 14.29 12.52
C ARG A 48 9.61 14.64 11.82
N LEU A 49 9.45 14.28 10.55
CA LEU A 49 8.21 14.50 9.83
C LEU A 49 7.05 13.67 10.41
N ALA A 50 7.28 12.42 10.80
CA ALA A 50 6.24 11.57 11.43
C ALA A 50 5.72 12.20 12.72
N ALA A 51 6.59 12.79 13.55
CA ALA A 51 6.18 13.52 14.75
C ALA A 51 5.30 14.75 14.42
N LEU A 52 5.58 15.46 13.33
CA LEU A 52 4.76 16.57 12.85
C LEU A 52 3.42 16.09 12.28
N PHE A 53 3.42 14.98 11.54
CA PHE A 53 2.19 14.34 11.06
C PHE A 53 1.31 13.89 12.23
N ALA A 54 1.88 13.31 13.28
CA ALA A 54 1.15 12.93 14.49
C ALA A 54 0.45 14.16 15.14
N ARG A 55 1.12 15.31 15.18
CA ARG A 55 0.52 16.60 15.65
C ARG A 55 -0.61 17.09 14.72
N CYS A 56 -0.71 16.58 13.50
CA CYS A 56 -1.84 16.80 12.60
C CYS A 56 -2.95 15.75 12.76
N GLY A 57 -2.82 14.78 13.67
CA GLY A 57 -3.79 13.71 13.91
C GLY A 57 -3.59 12.49 13.00
N ILE A 58 -2.39 12.31 12.42
CA ILE A 58 -2.00 11.04 11.79
C ILE A 58 -1.61 10.08 12.92
N ASP A 59 -2.31 8.96 13.01
CA ASP A 59 -2.10 7.91 14.00
C ASP A 59 -1.63 6.58 13.40
N THR A 60 -1.78 6.44 12.09
CA THR A 60 -1.42 5.22 11.36
C THR A 60 -0.41 5.51 10.27
N VAL A 61 0.73 4.82 10.30
CA VAL A 61 1.77 4.91 9.27
C VAL A 61 1.91 3.56 8.57
N ARG A 62 1.87 3.58 7.24
CA ARG A 62 2.20 2.41 6.43
C ARG A 62 3.52 2.63 5.72
N VAL A 63 4.52 1.89 6.13
CA VAL A 63 5.82 1.83 5.47
C VAL A 63 5.69 1.08 4.16
N THR A 64 6.14 1.70 3.08
CA THR A 64 6.09 1.20 1.71
C THR A 64 7.28 1.73 0.92
N GLY A 65 7.27 1.64 -0.42
CA GLY A 65 8.32 2.15 -1.27
C GLY A 65 8.15 1.60 -2.69
N GLY A 66 9.27 1.39 -3.38
CA GLY A 66 9.38 0.29 -4.33
C GLY A 66 9.22 -1.01 -3.52
N GLU A 67 10.30 -1.44 -2.86
CA GLU A 67 10.23 -2.48 -1.84
C GLU A 67 10.93 -1.97 -0.56
N PRO A 68 10.21 -1.78 0.57
CA PRO A 68 10.80 -1.19 1.77
C PRO A 68 11.91 -2.04 2.39
N LEU A 69 11.84 -3.37 2.26
CA LEU A 69 12.82 -4.30 2.85
C LEU A 69 14.18 -4.28 2.13
N VAL A 70 14.30 -3.66 0.96
CA VAL A 70 15.63 -3.44 0.34
C VAL A 70 16.39 -2.28 0.98
N ARG A 71 15.71 -1.41 1.72
CA ARG A 71 16.36 -0.34 2.47
C ARG A 71 16.93 -0.90 3.78
N LYS A 72 18.25 -0.80 3.94
CA LYS A 72 18.94 -1.33 5.13
C LYS A 72 18.35 -0.76 6.42
N ASN A 73 18.25 -1.62 7.44
CA ASN A 73 17.82 -1.24 8.79
C ASN A 73 16.39 -0.66 8.87
N VAL A 74 15.47 -1.06 7.98
CA VAL A 74 14.09 -0.54 8.00
C VAL A 74 13.38 -0.84 9.34
N ALA A 75 13.75 -1.88 10.06
CA ALA A 75 13.22 -2.18 11.39
C ALA A 75 13.53 -1.05 12.40
N GLN A 76 14.67 -0.34 12.28
CA GLN A 76 14.96 0.83 13.12
C GLN A 76 13.98 1.98 12.87
N LEU A 77 13.59 2.18 11.60
CA LEU A 77 12.53 3.17 11.28
C LEU A 77 11.18 2.74 11.87
N VAL A 78 10.82 1.45 11.76
CA VAL A 78 9.58 0.93 12.38
C VAL A 78 9.58 1.18 13.87
N ALA A 79 10.68 0.86 14.59
CA ALA A 79 10.81 1.12 16.03
C ALA A 79 10.69 2.62 16.36
N GLY A 80 11.34 3.48 15.59
CA GLY A 80 11.25 4.94 15.78
C GLY A 80 9.84 5.48 15.53
N LEU A 81 9.11 4.96 14.53
CA LEU A 81 7.73 5.32 14.29
C LEU A 81 6.82 4.86 15.44
N LYS A 82 7.00 3.63 15.94
CA LYS A 82 6.27 3.13 17.12
C LYS A 82 6.53 3.92 18.39
N ALA A 83 7.73 4.45 18.55
CA ALA A 83 8.10 5.30 19.66
C ALA A 83 7.61 6.76 19.51
N THR A 84 7.11 7.16 18.33
CA THR A 84 6.63 8.52 18.06
C THR A 84 5.28 8.76 18.75
N PRO A 85 5.18 9.71 19.69
CA PRO A 85 3.91 10.00 20.37
C PRO A 85 2.80 10.36 19.38
N GLY A 86 1.63 9.70 19.50
CA GLY A 86 0.48 9.88 18.63
C GLY A 86 0.43 8.92 17.44
N ILE A 87 1.51 8.19 17.13
CA ILE A 87 1.48 7.08 16.17
C ILE A 87 1.11 5.79 16.92
N HIS A 88 -0.06 5.24 16.62
CA HIS A 88 -0.56 4.04 17.29
C HIS A 88 -0.34 2.78 16.48
N ARG A 89 -0.36 2.89 15.15
CA ARG A 89 -0.23 1.74 14.24
C ARG A 89 0.85 1.96 13.20
N VAL A 90 1.78 1.00 13.10
CA VAL A 90 2.78 0.92 12.03
C VAL A 90 2.58 -0.36 11.24
N ALA A 91 2.31 -0.23 9.96
CA ALA A 91 2.07 -1.34 9.05
C ALA A 91 3.10 -1.35 7.92
N LEU A 92 3.36 -2.52 7.35
CA LEU A 92 4.28 -2.71 6.23
C LEU A 92 3.52 -3.15 4.97
N THR A 93 3.95 -2.69 3.78
CA THR A 93 3.58 -3.31 2.50
C THR A 93 4.85 -3.79 1.83
N THR A 94 4.92 -5.06 1.47
CA THR A 94 6.12 -5.72 0.91
C THR A 94 5.75 -6.74 -0.16
N ASN A 95 6.69 -7.05 -1.05
CA ASN A 95 6.61 -8.17 -1.97
C ASN A 95 7.04 -9.51 -1.30
N ALA A 96 7.40 -9.49 -0.04
CA ALA A 96 7.77 -10.60 0.82
C ALA A 96 9.06 -11.37 0.46
N VAL A 97 9.80 -11.02 -0.58
CA VAL A 97 11.06 -11.72 -0.94
C VAL A 97 12.07 -11.74 0.22
N LEU A 98 12.16 -10.63 0.96
CA LEU A 98 13.09 -10.50 2.10
C LEU A 98 12.38 -10.63 3.46
N LEU A 99 11.08 -10.96 3.46
CA LEU A 99 10.26 -10.89 4.68
C LEU A 99 10.65 -11.97 5.69
N ALA A 100 10.85 -13.22 5.26
CA ALA A 100 11.17 -14.31 6.18
C ALA A 100 12.44 -14.02 7.00
N GLU A 101 13.47 -13.45 6.37
CA GLU A 101 14.72 -13.07 7.01
C GLU A 101 14.57 -11.91 7.99
N GLN A 102 13.81 -10.87 7.62
CA GLN A 102 13.72 -9.62 8.38
C GLN A 102 12.56 -9.59 9.38
N LEU A 103 11.64 -10.55 9.30
CA LEU A 103 10.43 -10.57 10.12
C LEU A 103 10.70 -10.54 11.64
N PRO A 104 11.66 -11.29 12.19
CA PRO A 104 11.96 -11.22 13.63
C PRO A 104 12.31 -9.80 14.08
N ALA A 105 13.19 -9.11 13.37
CA ALA A 105 13.56 -7.74 13.71
C ALA A 105 12.40 -6.74 13.56
N LEU A 106 11.48 -6.97 12.61
CA LEU A 106 10.27 -6.16 12.44
C LEU A 106 9.27 -6.38 13.58
N LEU A 107 9.14 -7.60 14.08
CA LEU A 107 8.31 -7.92 15.26
C LEU A 107 8.88 -7.26 16.52
N ASP A 108 10.17 -7.38 16.74
CA ASP A 108 10.88 -6.72 17.87
C ASP A 108 10.73 -5.19 17.80
N ALA A 109 10.68 -4.63 16.59
CA ALA A 109 10.44 -3.21 16.36
C ALA A 109 8.97 -2.78 16.58
N GLY A 110 8.06 -3.70 16.83
CA GLY A 110 6.65 -3.44 17.12
C GLY A 110 5.79 -3.25 15.85
N LEU A 111 6.09 -3.94 14.75
CA LEU A 111 5.23 -3.94 13.56
C LEU A 111 3.84 -4.49 13.89
N ASP A 112 2.79 -3.77 13.53
CA ASP A 112 1.40 -4.14 13.88
C ASP A 112 0.68 -4.98 12.80
N SER A 113 1.10 -4.91 11.54
CA SER A 113 0.49 -5.70 10.45
C SER A 113 1.32 -5.67 9.18
N VAL A 114 1.15 -6.69 8.34
CA VAL A 114 1.82 -6.77 7.04
C VAL A 114 0.83 -6.94 5.90
N ASN A 115 1.06 -6.19 4.81
CA ASN A 115 0.42 -6.43 3.52
C ASN A 115 1.45 -7.05 2.58
N ILE A 116 1.15 -8.22 2.06
CA ILE A 116 2.00 -8.94 1.10
C ILE A 116 1.40 -8.78 -0.29
N SER A 117 2.21 -8.37 -1.26
CA SER A 117 1.82 -8.28 -2.67
C SER A 117 2.18 -9.58 -3.37
N LEU A 118 1.16 -10.36 -3.80
CA LEU A 118 1.33 -11.62 -4.51
C LEU A 118 0.21 -11.80 -5.53
N ASP A 119 0.56 -11.77 -6.80
CA ASP A 119 -0.39 -11.78 -7.90
C ASP A 119 -0.71 -13.19 -8.43
N THR A 120 0.05 -14.21 -8.04
CA THR A 120 -0.04 -15.58 -8.57
C THR A 120 0.49 -16.61 -7.59
N LEU A 121 -0.01 -17.86 -7.70
CA LEU A 121 0.49 -19.03 -6.97
C LEU A 121 1.39 -19.93 -7.84
N ARG A 122 1.66 -19.54 -9.10
CA ARG A 122 2.46 -20.31 -10.04
C ARG A 122 3.81 -19.64 -10.31
N PRO A 123 4.94 -20.39 -10.13
CA PRO A 123 6.29 -19.83 -10.33
C PRO A 123 6.52 -19.24 -11.72
N GLU A 124 5.98 -19.89 -12.76
CA GLU A 124 6.13 -19.43 -14.16
C GLU A 124 5.39 -18.12 -14.41
N VAL A 125 4.19 -17.94 -13.82
CA VAL A 125 3.42 -16.70 -13.92
C VAL A 125 4.06 -15.61 -13.07
N PHE A 126 4.60 -15.97 -11.89
CA PHE A 126 5.36 -15.02 -11.08
C PHE A 126 6.56 -14.45 -11.85
N ARG A 127 7.34 -15.32 -12.52
CA ARG A 127 8.45 -14.88 -13.37
C ARG A 127 7.97 -13.99 -14.53
N GLN A 128 6.85 -14.32 -15.16
CA GLN A 128 6.24 -13.53 -16.22
C GLN A 128 5.83 -12.12 -15.72
N ILE A 129 5.28 -12.02 -14.51
CA ILE A 129 4.82 -10.74 -13.93
C ILE A 129 5.99 -9.91 -13.43
N THR A 130 6.96 -10.54 -12.72
CA THR A 130 7.98 -9.85 -11.93
C THR A 130 9.36 -9.78 -12.57
N ALA A 131 9.58 -10.52 -13.66
CA ALA A 131 10.88 -10.75 -14.30
C ALA A 131 11.96 -11.26 -13.32
N ARG A 132 11.56 -12.01 -12.29
CA ARG A 132 12.43 -12.58 -11.25
C ARG A 132 12.00 -14.00 -10.91
N ASP A 133 12.91 -14.76 -10.30
CA ASP A 133 12.70 -16.16 -9.91
C ASP A 133 12.68 -16.34 -8.38
N ASP A 134 12.10 -15.37 -7.68
CA ASP A 134 12.10 -15.31 -6.21
C ASP A 134 10.80 -15.88 -5.60
N PHE A 135 10.01 -16.66 -6.35
CA PHE A 135 8.70 -17.16 -5.90
C PHE A 135 8.78 -17.96 -4.59
N ALA A 136 9.78 -18.84 -4.46
CA ALA A 136 9.98 -19.63 -3.24
C ALA A 136 10.27 -18.75 -2.01
N ALA A 137 11.01 -17.65 -2.18
CA ALA A 137 11.28 -16.70 -1.10
C ALA A 137 10.00 -15.97 -0.69
N VAL A 138 9.15 -15.60 -1.65
CA VAL A 138 7.83 -14.97 -1.35
C VAL A 138 6.93 -15.93 -0.59
N GLN A 139 6.88 -17.21 -0.97
CA GLN A 139 6.11 -18.22 -0.23
C GLN A 139 6.63 -18.39 1.20
N ALA A 140 7.95 -18.45 1.39
CA ALA A 140 8.56 -18.52 2.72
C ALA A 140 8.21 -17.28 3.56
N GLY A 141 8.23 -16.07 2.95
CA GLY A 141 7.84 -14.83 3.60
C GLY A 141 6.35 -14.79 4.01
N LEU A 142 5.46 -15.29 3.15
CA LEU A 142 4.03 -15.42 3.46
C LEU A 142 3.81 -16.40 4.61
N GLN A 143 4.43 -17.57 4.56
CA GLN A 143 4.31 -18.59 5.59
C GLN A 143 4.81 -18.08 6.95
N ALA A 144 5.99 -17.48 6.98
CA ALA A 144 6.55 -16.88 8.20
C ALA A 144 5.62 -15.81 8.79
N ALA A 145 5.01 -14.95 7.94
CA ALA A 145 4.07 -13.95 8.40
C ALA A 145 2.80 -14.58 9.01
N LEU A 146 2.25 -15.63 8.40
CA LEU A 146 1.07 -16.35 8.92
C LEU A 146 1.36 -17.02 10.27
N GLU A 147 2.55 -17.60 10.43
CA GLU A 147 2.98 -18.28 11.66
C GLU A 147 3.32 -17.29 12.78
N SER A 148 3.65 -16.05 12.46
CA SER A 148 4.04 -15.03 13.45
C SER A 148 2.90 -14.48 14.30
N GLY A 149 1.65 -14.73 13.92
CA GLY A 149 0.47 -14.13 14.55
C GLY A 149 0.19 -12.68 14.14
N LEU A 150 1.00 -12.07 13.26
CA LEU A 150 0.69 -10.75 12.70
C LEU A 150 -0.60 -10.80 11.85
N PRO A 151 -1.44 -9.76 11.92
CA PRO A 151 -2.49 -9.55 10.93
C PRO A 151 -1.91 -9.45 9.51
N VAL A 152 -2.24 -10.44 8.66
CA VAL A 152 -1.74 -10.54 7.28
C VAL A 152 -2.84 -10.15 6.29
N LYS A 153 -2.49 -9.31 5.31
CA LYS A 153 -3.32 -9.04 4.15
C LYS A 153 -2.54 -9.37 2.88
N LEU A 154 -3.09 -10.21 2.03
CA LEU A 154 -2.53 -10.48 0.71
C LEU A 154 -3.20 -9.56 -0.31
N ASN A 155 -2.39 -8.87 -1.13
CA ASN A 155 -2.85 -8.04 -2.23
C ASN A 155 -2.56 -8.73 -3.54
N CYS A 156 -3.55 -8.80 -4.40
CA CYS A 156 -3.44 -9.28 -5.78
C CYS A 156 -3.99 -8.23 -6.72
N VAL A 157 -3.29 -7.99 -7.83
CA VAL A 157 -3.77 -7.19 -8.96
C VAL A 157 -4.24 -8.14 -10.05
N PRO A 158 -5.56 -8.28 -10.32
CA PRO A 158 -6.09 -9.11 -11.38
C PRO A 158 -5.67 -8.58 -12.76
N GLN A 159 -5.09 -9.45 -13.59
CA GLN A 159 -4.63 -9.14 -14.93
C GLN A 159 -5.26 -10.13 -15.91
N ALA A 160 -6.10 -9.63 -16.84
CA ALA A 160 -6.74 -10.48 -17.83
C ALA A 160 -5.69 -11.19 -18.71
N GLY A 161 -5.91 -12.48 -18.95
CA GLY A 161 -5.01 -13.33 -19.73
C GLY A 161 -3.64 -13.64 -19.07
N VAL A 162 -3.40 -13.24 -17.82
CA VAL A 162 -2.14 -13.51 -17.10
C VAL A 162 -2.38 -14.36 -15.86
N ASN A 163 -2.98 -13.80 -14.80
CA ASN A 163 -3.30 -14.51 -13.56
C ASN A 163 -4.80 -14.80 -13.39
N GLU A 164 -5.60 -14.49 -14.38
CA GLU A 164 -7.06 -14.63 -14.36
C GLU A 164 -7.52 -16.02 -13.98
N GLY A 165 -6.84 -17.07 -14.45
CA GLY A 165 -7.21 -18.47 -14.23
C GLY A 165 -7.01 -18.98 -12.79
N GLU A 166 -6.38 -18.20 -11.89
CA GLU A 166 -6.05 -18.62 -10.52
C GLU A 166 -6.58 -17.69 -9.42
N LEU A 167 -7.41 -16.70 -9.78
CA LEU A 167 -7.93 -15.72 -8.81
C LEU A 167 -8.80 -16.36 -7.73
N GLU A 168 -9.58 -17.42 -8.06
CA GLU A 168 -10.31 -18.20 -7.06
C GLU A 168 -9.39 -19.00 -6.14
N GLN A 169 -8.27 -19.52 -6.65
CA GLN A 169 -7.29 -20.23 -5.83
C GLN A 169 -6.60 -19.26 -4.86
N LEU A 170 -6.25 -18.06 -5.33
CA LEU A 170 -5.74 -16.99 -4.45
C LEU A 170 -6.76 -16.61 -3.38
N ALA A 171 -8.02 -16.40 -3.75
CA ALA A 171 -9.09 -16.08 -2.79
C ALA A 171 -9.27 -17.20 -1.76
N ALA A 172 -9.17 -18.47 -2.18
CA ALA A 172 -9.32 -19.63 -1.32
C ALA A 172 -8.23 -19.76 -0.23
N LEU A 173 -7.12 -19.05 -0.33
CA LEU A 173 -6.13 -18.98 0.76
C LEU A 173 -6.77 -18.43 2.06
N ALA A 174 -7.79 -17.58 1.95
CA ALA A 174 -8.53 -17.08 3.11
C ALA A 174 -9.43 -18.13 3.77
N LYS A 175 -9.63 -19.30 3.13
CA LYS A 175 -10.46 -20.38 3.72
C LYS A 175 -9.82 -20.95 4.97
N ASP A 176 -8.54 -21.28 4.87
CA ASP A 176 -7.81 -22.02 5.90
C ASP A 176 -6.84 -21.11 6.71
N ASN A 177 -6.81 -19.82 6.42
CA ASN A 177 -5.94 -18.85 7.07
C ASN A 177 -6.73 -17.60 7.51
N ALA A 178 -6.48 -17.14 8.74
CA ALA A 178 -7.08 -15.92 9.29
C ALA A 178 -6.48 -14.64 8.65
N MET A 179 -6.51 -14.54 7.31
CA MET A 179 -6.00 -13.40 6.56
C MET A 179 -7.05 -12.81 5.62
N GLN A 180 -6.78 -11.61 5.11
CA GLN A 180 -7.61 -10.97 4.11
C GLN A 180 -6.93 -11.04 2.74
N VAL A 181 -7.55 -11.73 1.77
CA VAL A 181 -7.09 -11.72 0.36
C VAL A 181 -7.82 -10.60 -0.37
N ARG A 182 -7.08 -9.60 -0.85
CA ARG A 182 -7.64 -8.40 -1.45
C ARG A 182 -7.28 -8.30 -2.92
N PHE A 183 -8.27 -8.12 -3.75
CA PHE A 183 -8.14 -7.90 -5.17
C PHE A 183 -8.21 -6.40 -5.45
N ILE A 184 -7.13 -5.85 -5.99
CA ILE A 184 -6.97 -4.42 -6.26
C ILE A 184 -7.13 -4.20 -7.76
N GLU A 185 -8.14 -3.44 -8.13
CA GLU A 185 -8.35 -3.06 -9.52
C GLU A 185 -7.14 -2.31 -10.08
N MET A 186 -6.69 -2.69 -11.27
CA MET A 186 -5.59 -2.03 -11.96
C MET A 186 -5.91 -0.55 -12.17
N MET A 187 -5.06 0.31 -11.65
CA MET A 187 -5.22 1.76 -11.83
C MET A 187 -4.48 2.23 -13.08
N PRO A 188 -5.02 3.19 -13.84
CA PRO A 188 -4.38 3.71 -15.06
C PRO A 188 -3.23 4.66 -14.71
N ILE A 189 -2.19 4.13 -14.06
CA ILE A 189 -1.00 4.86 -13.62
C ILE A 189 0.24 4.19 -14.22
N GLY A 190 1.09 4.97 -14.87
CA GLY A 190 2.31 4.47 -15.48
C GLY A 190 2.04 3.31 -16.44
N TYR A 191 2.79 2.23 -16.33
CA TYR A 191 2.65 1.04 -17.19
C TYR A 191 1.30 0.32 -17.03
N GLY A 192 0.64 0.45 -15.89
CA GLY A 192 -0.69 -0.14 -15.65
C GLY A 192 -1.78 0.47 -16.54
N ALA A 193 -1.60 1.69 -17.05
CA ALA A 193 -2.61 2.36 -17.88
C ALA A 193 -2.90 1.64 -19.22
N ALA A 194 -1.92 0.91 -19.75
CA ALA A 194 -2.04 0.19 -21.02
C ALA A 194 -2.37 -1.31 -20.84
N MET A 195 -2.57 -1.77 -19.61
CA MET A 195 -2.76 -3.20 -19.35
C MET A 195 -4.23 -3.58 -19.23
N PRO A 196 -4.63 -4.74 -19.79
CA PRO A 196 -5.98 -5.24 -19.61
C PRO A 196 -6.21 -5.60 -18.13
N CYS A 197 -7.29 -5.08 -17.57
CA CYS A 197 -7.66 -5.34 -16.18
C CYS A 197 -8.99 -6.08 -16.10
N ILE A 198 -9.25 -6.68 -14.94
CA ILE A 198 -10.55 -7.24 -14.56
C ILE A 198 -11.14 -6.27 -13.54
N SER A 199 -12.34 -5.78 -13.79
CA SER A 199 -12.99 -4.83 -12.89
C SER A 199 -13.39 -5.47 -11.55
N GLY A 200 -13.41 -4.68 -10.49
CA GLY A 200 -13.86 -5.16 -9.17
C GLY A 200 -15.27 -5.74 -9.17
N PRO A 201 -16.28 -5.09 -9.80
CA PRO A 201 -17.62 -5.64 -9.94
C PRO A 201 -17.69 -6.98 -10.71
N GLU A 202 -16.94 -7.11 -11.80
CA GLU A 202 -16.85 -8.34 -12.58
C GLU A 202 -16.28 -9.50 -11.76
N LEU A 203 -15.16 -9.26 -11.09
CA LEU A 203 -14.51 -10.26 -10.24
C LEU A 203 -15.42 -10.69 -9.08
N ARG A 204 -16.10 -9.74 -8.44
CA ARG A 204 -17.09 -10.04 -7.41
C ARG A 204 -18.23 -10.92 -7.92
N ALA A 205 -18.78 -10.61 -9.09
CA ALA A 205 -19.83 -11.42 -9.71
C ALA A 205 -19.33 -12.84 -10.04
N ARG A 206 -18.08 -12.98 -10.47
CA ARG A 206 -17.43 -14.26 -10.72
C ARG A 206 -17.29 -15.07 -9.43
N PHE A 207 -16.86 -14.46 -8.33
CA PHE A 207 -16.73 -15.12 -7.03
C PHE A 207 -18.08 -15.49 -6.42
N ALA A 208 -19.11 -14.67 -6.59
CA ALA A 208 -20.47 -15.00 -6.16
C ALA A 208 -21.05 -16.22 -6.91
N ARG A 209 -20.68 -16.41 -8.17
CA ARG A 209 -21.05 -17.65 -8.90
C ARG A 209 -20.27 -18.88 -8.39
N ARG A 210 -19.01 -18.69 -8.00
CA ARG A 210 -18.18 -19.79 -7.49
C ARG A 210 -18.55 -20.18 -6.07
N TRP A 211 -18.89 -19.22 -5.23
CA TRP A 211 -19.30 -19.39 -3.83
C TRP A 211 -20.65 -18.69 -3.62
N SER A 212 -21.73 -19.45 -3.75
CA SER A 212 -23.09 -18.92 -3.67
C SER A 212 -23.44 -18.30 -2.32
N GLU A 213 -22.71 -18.65 -1.27
CA GLU A 213 -22.87 -18.12 0.09
C GLU A 213 -21.95 -16.91 0.37
N LEU A 214 -21.24 -16.37 -0.64
CA LEU A 214 -20.40 -15.19 -0.49
C LEU A 214 -21.27 -14.00 -0.05
N ALA A 215 -21.06 -13.53 1.18
CA ALA A 215 -21.82 -12.45 1.79
C ALA A 215 -20.92 -11.30 2.26
N PRO A 216 -21.39 -10.03 2.19
CA PRO A 216 -20.64 -8.91 2.72
C PRO A 216 -20.44 -9.04 4.24
N LEU A 217 -19.29 -8.57 4.74
CA LEU A 217 -19.11 -8.40 6.18
C LEU A 217 -19.99 -7.25 6.68
N SER A 218 -20.39 -7.34 7.96
CA SER A 218 -21.04 -6.21 8.62
C SER A 218 -20.07 -5.04 8.80
N PRO A 219 -20.55 -3.79 8.91
CA PRO A 219 -19.69 -2.63 9.13
C PRO A 219 -18.77 -2.77 10.36
N ALA A 220 -19.22 -3.41 11.44
CA ALA A 220 -18.41 -3.67 12.63
C ALA A 220 -17.25 -4.63 12.35
N GLN A 221 -17.49 -5.69 11.56
CA GLN A 221 -16.45 -6.63 11.14
C GLN A 221 -15.45 -5.98 10.20
N GLU A 222 -15.91 -5.17 9.24
CA GLU A 222 -15.02 -4.43 8.33
C GLU A 222 -14.12 -3.46 9.11
N HIS A 223 -14.67 -2.72 10.07
CA HIS A 223 -13.93 -1.79 10.91
C HIS A 223 -12.81 -2.51 11.71
N ALA A 224 -13.07 -3.71 12.21
CA ALA A 224 -12.06 -4.53 12.89
C ALA A 224 -10.88 -4.90 11.98
N LEU A 225 -11.08 -4.93 10.68
CA LEU A 225 -10.01 -5.18 9.68
C LEU A 225 -9.17 -3.94 9.36
N GLY A 226 -9.56 -2.76 9.89
CA GLY A 226 -8.84 -1.48 9.76
C GLY A 226 -9.34 -0.61 8.61
N ASP A 227 -8.78 0.59 8.50
CA ASP A 227 -9.29 1.75 7.75
C ASP A 227 -8.92 1.74 6.26
N GLY A 228 -8.82 0.58 5.64
CA GLY A 228 -8.53 0.42 4.22
C GLY A 228 -9.77 0.69 3.33
N PRO A 229 -9.59 0.87 2.00
CA PRO A 229 -10.69 1.11 1.07
C PRO A 229 -11.34 -0.18 0.55
N ALA A 230 -10.98 -1.34 1.09
CA ALA A 230 -11.53 -2.61 0.65
C ALA A 230 -12.92 -2.82 1.22
N VAL A 231 -13.84 -3.28 0.39
CA VAL A 231 -15.12 -3.85 0.81
C VAL A 231 -14.93 -5.35 0.95
N TYR A 232 -15.27 -5.88 2.12
CA TYR A 232 -14.97 -7.27 2.45
C TYR A 232 -16.19 -8.18 2.39
N TYR A 233 -15.91 -9.43 2.02
CA TYR A 233 -16.87 -10.52 1.93
C TYR A 233 -16.32 -11.76 2.63
N THR A 234 -17.21 -12.60 3.14
CA THR A 234 -16.86 -13.90 3.72
C THR A 234 -17.69 -15.02 3.11
N VAL A 235 -17.19 -16.23 3.21
CA VAL A 235 -17.93 -17.47 2.93
C VAL A 235 -18.06 -18.21 4.25
N PRO A 236 -19.23 -18.76 4.61
CA PRO A 236 -19.41 -19.51 5.86
C PRO A 236 -18.35 -20.60 6.03
N GLY A 237 -17.76 -20.67 7.23
CA GLY A 237 -16.70 -21.63 7.56
C GLY A 237 -15.29 -21.20 7.16
N TRP A 238 -15.10 -20.05 6.51
CA TRP A 238 -13.77 -19.51 6.23
C TRP A 238 -13.21 -18.77 7.45
N GLN A 239 -11.89 -18.91 7.66
CA GLN A 239 -11.19 -18.21 8.74
C GLN A 239 -10.92 -16.74 8.41
N GLY A 240 -10.67 -16.43 7.15
CA GLY A 240 -10.38 -15.09 6.65
C GLY A 240 -11.48 -14.51 5.77
N SER A 241 -11.15 -13.49 4.99
CA SER A 241 -12.12 -12.79 4.15
C SER A 241 -11.53 -12.39 2.79
N ILE A 242 -12.41 -12.13 1.83
CA ILE A 242 -12.09 -11.64 0.50
C ILE A 242 -12.41 -10.16 0.43
N GLY A 243 -11.46 -9.34 0.00
CA GLY A 243 -11.63 -7.89 -0.14
C GLY A 243 -11.56 -7.42 -1.59
N PHE A 244 -12.32 -6.41 -1.94
CA PHE A 244 -12.26 -5.77 -3.26
C PHE A 244 -11.93 -4.29 -3.11
N ILE A 245 -10.91 -3.82 -3.83
CA ILE A 245 -10.51 -2.41 -3.90
C ILE A 245 -10.76 -1.94 -5.33
N ALA A 246 -12.00 -1.50 -5.59
CA ALA A 246 -12.44 -1.01 -6.88
C ALA A 246 -12.04 0.48 -7.04
N ALA A 247 -10.78 0.74 -7.36
CA ALA A 247 -10.24 2.09 -7.40
C ALA A 247 -10.75 2.92 -8.58
N VAL A 248 -11.16 2.29 -9.67
CA VAL A 248 -11.65 2.94 -10.90
C VAL A 248 -13.17 2.93 -10.97
N HIS A 249 -13.79 1.75 -10.82
CA HIS A 249 -15.24 1.56 -10.98
C HIS A 249 -16.05 1.73 -9.68
N GLY A 250 -15.40 1.77 -8.52
CA GLY A 250 -16.04 1.94 -7.21
C GLY A 250 -15.31 2.96 -6.35
N LYS A 251 -15.26 4.23 -6.80
CA LYS A 251 -14.52 5.30 -6.14
C LYS A 251 -14.80 5.37 -4.63
N PHE A 252 -13.75 5.23 -3.83
CA PHE A 252 -13.80 5.39 -2.37
C PHE A 252 -13.26 6.76 -1.91
N CYS A 253 -13.26 7.75 -2.79
CA CYS A 253 -12.70 9.08 -2.50
C CYS A 253 -13.41 9.80 -1.37
N ALA A 254 -14.73 9.59 -1.22
CA ALA A 254 -15.53 10.23 -0.17
C ALA A 254 -15.11 9.81 1.25
N SER A 255 -14.59 8.60 1.43
CA SER A 255 -14.09 8.07 2.70
C SER A 255 -12.55 8.00 2.78
N CYS A 256 -11.84 8.63 1.84
CA CYS A 256 -10.39 8.51 1.76
C CYS A 256 -9.68 9.30 2.86
N ASN A 257 -9.08 8.59 3.81
CA ASN A 257 -8.39 9.08 5.00
C ASN A 257 -6.87 9.28 4.83
N ARG A 258 -6.31 9.19 3.59
CA ARG A 258 -4.87 9.01 3.37
C ARG A 258 -4.19 10.19 2.73
N VAL A 259 -2.92 10.40 3.14
CA VAL A 259 -1.90 11.17 2.43
C VAL A 259 -0.65 10.33 2.20
N ARG A 260 0.27 10.80 1.35
CA ARG A 260 1.47 10.04 0.96
C ARG A 260 2.71 10.92 1.04
N LEU A 261 3.77 10.40 1.65
CA LEU A 261 5.10 10.98 1.61
C LEU A 261 6.00 10.09 0.78
N THR A 262 6.59 10.64 -0.28
CA THR A 262 7.53 9.90 -1.13
C THR A 262 8.89 9.76 -0.45
N SER A 263 9.75 8.87 -0.96
CA SER A 263 11.13 8.68 -0.50
C SER A 263 11.95 9.97 -0.58
N GLN A 264 11.62 10.84 -1.52
CA GLN A 264 12.25 12.13 -1.75
C GLN A 264 11.65 13.27 -0.91
N GLY A 265 10.70 12.97 -0.02
CA GLY A 265 10.10 13.97 0.86
C GLY A 265 9.00 14.82 0.23
N PHE A 266 8.45 14.42 -0.91
CA PHE A 266 7.31 15.12 -1.50
C PHE A 266 6.01 14.60 -0.89
N LEU A 267 5.27 15.49 -0.22
CA LEU A 267 3.97 15.19 0.36
C LEU A 267 2.87 15.33 -0.71
N ARG A 268 2.15 14.24 -0.98
CA ARG A 268 1.04 14.17 -1.94
C ARG A 268 -0.29 13.99 -1.21
N PRO A 269 -1.28 14.85 -1.44
CA PRO A 269 -2.60 14.71 -0.81
C PRO A 269 -3.41 13.54 -1.40
N CYS A 270 -3.13 13.13 -2.63
CA CYS A 270 -3.82 12.04 -3.34
C CYS A 270 -2.85 11.26 -4.22
N LEU A 271 -3.13 9.96 -4.44
CA LEU A 271 -2.38 9.10 -5.36
C LEU A 271 -2.35 9.68 -6.78
N ALA A 272 -3.49 10.17 -7.24
CA ALA A 272 -3.68 10.72 -8.59
C ALA A 272 -3.27 12.21 -8.72
N SER A 273 -2.86 12.87 -7.61
CA SER A 273 -2.49 14.30 -7.67
C SER A 273 -1.02 14.47 -8.03
N GLU A 274 -0.72 15.38 -8.94
CA GLU A 274 0.64 15.86 -9.20
C GLU A 274 1.02 17.03 -8.27
N THR A 275 0.04 17.68 -7.63
CA THR A 275 0.26 18.75 -6.67
C THR A 275 0.60 18.22 -5.28
N GLY A 276 1.34 19.02 -4.51
CA GLY A 276 1.79 18.66 -3.17
C GLY A 276 2.84 19.64 -2.66
N CYS A 277 3.62 19.22 -1.67
CA CYS A 277 4.64 20.05 -1.04
C CYS A 277 5.98 19.27 -0.94
N ASP A 278 7.07 19.90 -1.31
CA ASP A 278 8.43 19.36 -1.11
C ASP A 278 8.89 19.65 0.33
N LEU A 279 8.55 18.73 1.25
CA LEU A 279 8.96 18.85 2.66
C LEU A 279 10.45 18.67 2.85
N ARG A 280 11.15 17.95 1.97
CA ARG A 280 12.62 17.81 2.02
C ARG A 280 13.30 19.15 1.75
N ALA A 281 12.83 19.88 0.73
CA ALA A 281 13.38 21.22 0.43
C ALA A 281 13.21 22.15 1.64
N LEU A 282 12.04 22.15 2.27
CA LEU A 282 11.79 22.92 3.50
C LEU A 282 12.69 22.49 4.67
N LEU A 283 12.79 21.18 4.93
CA LEU A 283 13.67 20.64 5.97
C LEU A 283 15.12 21.11 5.81
N ARG A 284 15.63 21.00 4.60
CA ARG A 284 17.06 21.25 4.31
C ARG A 284 17.39 22.73 4.09
N SER A 285 16.38 23.57 3.86
CA SER A 285 16.53 25.03 3.91
C SER A 285 16.49 25.61 5.33
N GLY A 286 16.33 24.74 6.37
CA GLY A 286 16.33 25.17 7.76
C GLY A 286 14.96 25.58 8.29
N ALA A 287 13.87 25.18 7.63
CA ALA A 287 12.50 25.44 8.13
C ALA A 287 12.32 24.85 9.53
N ASP A 288 11.71 25.63 10.40
CA ASP A 288 11.33 25.20 11.74
C ASP A 288 10.08 24.29 11.71
N ASP A 289 9.77 23.69 12.87
CA ASP A 289 8.63 22.79 12.99
C ASP A 289 7.28 23.47 12.76
N ALA A 290 7.17 24.78 13.03
CA ALA A 290 5.93 25.52 12.79
C ALA A 290 5.69 25.70 11.29
N GLN A 291 6.72 26.03 10.53
CA GLN A 291 6.67 26.16 9.07
C GLN A 291 6.37 24.82 8.39
N LEU A 292 7.03 23.74 8.81
CA LEU A 292 6.76 22.39 8.30
C LEU A 292 5.32 21.95 8.61
N LEU A 293 4.84 22.22 9.83
CA LEU A 293 3.50 21.88 10.25
C LEU A 293 2.44 22.64 9.44
N ALA A 294 2.69 23.94 9.16
CA ALA A 294 1.82 24.75 8.31
C ALA A 294 1.73 24.16 6.89
N ALA A 295 2.88 23.80 6.28
CA ALA A 295 2.93 23.19 4.95
C ALA A 295 2.20 21.84 4.88
N ILE A 296 2.35 21.01 5.92
CA ILE A 296 1.62 19.73 6.03
C ILE A 296 0.11 19.97 6.08
N ARG A 297 -0.34 20.89 6.95
CA ARG A 297 -1.77 21.21 7.12
C ARG A 297 -2.37 21.77 5.84
N GLU A 298 -1.69 22.67 5.16
CA GLU A 298 -2.13 23.25 3.89
C GLU A 298 -2.27 22.17 2.82
N THR A 299 -1.28 21.27 2.71
CA THR A 299 -1.33 20.17 1.74
C THR A 299 -2.48 19.19 2.04
N ILE A 300 -2.73 18.86 3.31
CA ILE A 300 -3.87 18.02 3.70
C ILE A 300 -5.20 18.73 3.39
N TRP A 301 -5.31 20.02 3.71
CA TRP A 301 -6.51 20.82 3.43
C TRP A 301 -6.81 20.89 1.93
N ALA A 302 -5.77 21.02 1.09
CA ALA A 302 -5.89 21.09 -0.36
C ALA A 302 -6.19 19.75 -1.05
N LYS A 303 -6.37 18.64 -0.29
CA LYS A 303 -6.69 17.31 -0.85
C LYS A 303 -7.88 17.41 -1.81
N PRO A 304 -7.77 16.86 -3.07
CA PRO A 304 -8.85 16.94 -4.04
C PRO A 304 -10.07 16.13 -3.59
N ARG A 305 -11.24 16.53 -4.07
CA ARG A 305 -12.51 15.84 -3.77
C ARG A 305 -12.45 14.39 -4.19
N GLU A 306 -12.01 14.14 -5.43
CA GLU A 306 -11.88 12.81 -6.00
C GLU A 306 -10.72 12.76 -7.02
N HIS A 307 -10.36 11.55 -7.44
CA HIS A 307 -9.45 11.33 -8.55
C HIS A 307 -10.19 11.34 -9.90
N HIS A 308 -9.42 11.55 -10.96
CA HIS A 308 -9.94 11.62 -12.34
C HIS A 308 -9.36 10.49 -13.21
N PHE A 309 -9.28 9.26 -12.70
CA PHE A 309 -8.72 8.11 -13.45
C PHE A 309 -9.48 7.79 -14.75
N ASN A 310 -10.71 8.26 -14.87
CA ASN A 310 -11.53 8.07 -16.08
C ASN A 310 -11.34 9.18 -17.13
N ASP A 311 -10.59 10.24 -16.80
CA ASP A 311 -10.33 11.33 -17.73
C ASP A 311 -9.10 11.02 -18.56
N SER A 312 -9.26 10.98 -19.89
CA SER A 312 -8.18 10.73 -20.86
C SER A 312 -7.03 11.75 -20.83
N SER A 313 -7.15 12.81 -20.02
CA SER A 313 -6.16 13.88 -19.85
C SER A 313 -5.13 13.63 -18.76
N MET A 314 -5.22 12.53 -17.99
CA MET A 314 -4.23 12.25 -16.95
C MET A 314 -2.90 11.80 -17.58
N PRO A 315 -1.80 12.53 -17.41
CA PRO A 315 -0.52 12.07 -17.88
C PRO A 315 -0.08 10.84 -17.09
N ALA A 316 0.04 9.71 -17.77
CA ALA A 316 0.55 8.44 -17.22
C ALA A 316 2.08 8.48 -16.93
N THR A 317 2.62 9.64 -16.53
CA THR A 317 4.07 9.91 -16.60
C THR A 317 4.90 9.38 -15.44
N ARG A 318 4.27 8.94 -14.34
CA ARG A 318 5.03 8.42 -13.18
C ARG A 318 4.61 7.00 -12.82
N GLY A 319 5.59 6.11 -12.68
CA GLY A 319 5.35 4.76 -12.19
C GLY A 319 4.83 4.75 -10.75
N MET A 320 4.02 3.76 -10.40
CA MET A 320 3.41 3.57 -9.08
C MET A 320 4.46 3.59 -7.95
N TYR A 321 5.67 3.08 -8.18
CA TYR A 321 6.77 3.03 -7.22
C TYR A 321 7.28 4.40 -6.76
N ARG A 322 7.12 5.47 -7.59
CA ARG A 322 7.53 6.84 -7.24
C ARG A 322 6.51 7.62 -6.43
N ILE A 323 5.31 7.08 -6.26
CA ILE A 323 4.18 7.77 -5.60
C ILE A 323 3.73 7.09 -4.31
N GLY A 324 4.52 6.16 -3.81
CA GLY A 324 4.26 5.48 -2.53
C GLY A 324 3.24 4.35 -2.65
N GLY A 325 3.33 3.59 -3.72
CA GLY A 325 2.76 2.26 -4.00
C GLY A 325 1.35 2.00 -3.57
#